data_55e71ec309c762c455df4cb83b8aa667
#
_entry.id   55e71ec309c762c455df4cb83b8aa667
#
_cell.length_a   1.000
_cell.length_b   1.000
_cell.length_c   1.000
_cell.angle_alpha   90.00
_cell.angle_beta   90.00
_cell.angle_gamma   90.00
#
_symmetry.space_group_name_H-M   'P 1'
#
loop_
_entity.id
_entity.type
_entity.pdbx_description
1 polymer ?
#
loop_
_entity_poly.entity_id
_entity_poly.type
_entity_poly.pdbx_seq_one_letter_code
_entity_poly.pdbx_strand_id
1 'polypeptide(L)'
;MGELVGVLGPSGCGKTTMLSILAGSVSSLSASSKVRGHITLDGEKRRSWASRLVAYVPQFDFLLPTLTVAETLRYSAQLRLPATTPAKDLNARVASTLEELGLSHVASSQVGGSSGVRGVSGGERRRVTIGMELVIDPSIVVLDEPTSGLDS
;
A
#
# COMPACT_ATOMS: atom_id res chain seq x y z
N MET A 1 18.28 6.12 -8.42
CA MET A 1 17.80 5.08 -9.36
C MET A 1 17.25 3.96 -8.49
N GLY A 2 15.97 3.58 -8.66
CA GLY A 2 15.34 2.57 -7.79
C GLY A 2 15.90 1.18 -8.06
N GLU A 3 15.96 0.34 -7.02
CA GLU A 3 16.34 -1.07 -7.11
C GLU A 3 15.11 -1.93 -6.83
N LEU A 4 14.93 -3.02 -7.60
CA LEU A 4 13.89 -4.02 -7.40
C LEU A 4 14.53 -5.28 -6.79
N VAL A 5 14.06 -5.67 -5.60
CA VAL A 5 14.51 -6.88 -4.91
C VAL A 5 13.37 -7.89 -4.84
N GLY A 6 13.58 -9.09 -5.39
CA GLY A 6 12.64 -10.20 -5.34
C GLY A 6 12.92 -11.15 -4.17
N VAL A 7 11.89 -11.43 -3.36
CA VAL A 7 11.95 -12.42 -2.27
C VAL A 7 11.18 -13.67 -2.69
N LEU A 8 11.91 -14.76 -2.96
CA LEU A 8 11.34 -16.02 -3.45
C LEU A 8 11.46 -17.13 -2.39
N GLY A 9 10.48 -18.01 -2.38
CA GLY A 9 10.49 -19.18 -1.49
C GLY A 9 9.13 -19.88 -1.47
N PRO A 10 9.07 -21.12 -0.96
CA PRO A 10 7.82 -21.90 -0.88
C PRO A 10 6.79 -21.24 0.06
N SER A 11 5.53 -21.64 -0.08
CA SER A 11 4.48 -21.18 0.84
C SER A 11 4.83 -21.56 2.28
N GLY A 12 4.56 -20.65 3.23
CA GLY A 12 4.84 -20.87 4.65
C GLY A 12 6.30 -20.69 5.10
N CYS A 13 7.26 -20.37 4.21
CA CYS A 13 8.66 -20.15 4.59
C CYS A 13 8.93 -18.83 5.34
N GLY A 14 7.90 -18.00 5.55
CA GLY A 14 8.00 -16.76 6.32
C GLY A 14 8.22 -15.49 5.51
N LYS A 15 8.00 -15.47 4.17
CA LYS A 15 8.14 -14.27 3.33
C LYS A 15 7.32 -13.09 3.87
N THR A 16 6.01 -13.28 4.04
CA THR A 16 5.09 -12.27 4.59
C THR A 16 5.54 -11.76 5.95
N THR A 17 5.98 -12.65 6.84
CA THR A 17 6.49 -12.28 8.17
C THR A 17 7.73 -11.41 8.07
N MET A 18 8.68 -11.78 7.22
CA MET A 18 9.90 -11.01 6.99
C MET A 18 9.57 -9.63 6.40
N LEU A 19 8.72 -9.57 5.36
CA LEU A 19 8.29 -8.33 4.72
C LEU A 19 7.57 -7.40 5.70
N SER A 20 6.67 -7.94 6.53
CA SER A 20 5.97 -7.18 7.57
C SER A 20 6.93 -6.60 8.62
N ILE A 21 7.96 -7.35 9.02
CA ILE A 21 8.99 -6.87 9.94
C ILE A 21 9.80 -5.75 9.28
N LEU A 22 10.25 -5.93 8.04
CA LEU A 22 11.00 -4.93 7.28
C LEU A 22 10.17 -3.66 7.08
N ALA A 23 8.90 -3.79 6.77
CA ALA A 23 7.98 -2.67 6.65
C ALA A 23 7.66 -2.00 8.00
N GLY A 24 7.89 -2.69 9.12
CA GLY A 24 7.51 -2.25 10.47
C GLY A 24 6.02 -2.38 10.76
N SER A 25 5.32 -3.19 9.98
CA SER A 25 3.92 -3.55 10.19
C SER A 25 3.84 -4.74 11.14
N VAL A 26 4.12 -4.51 12.42
CA VAL A 26 4.16 -5.56 13.45
C VAL A 26 2.78 -6.06 13.90
N SER A 27 1.69 -5.46 13.42
CA SER A 27 0.32 -5.87 13.75
C SER A 27 -0.03 -7.29 13.28
N SER A 28 0.70 -7.84 12.32
CA SER A 28 0.56 -9.21 11.82
C SER A 28 1.24 -10.27 12.70
N LEU A 29 2.05 -9.84 13.67
CA LEU A 29 2.74 -10.76 14.57
C LEU A 29 1.87 -11.07 15.79
N SER A 30 1.82 -12.34 16.20
CA SER A 30 1.14 -12.73 17.44
C SER A 30 1.79 -12.05 18.65
N ALA A 31 1.01 -11.75 19.69
CA ALA A 31 1.52 -11.13 20.92
C ALA A 31 2.65 -11.93 21.62
N SER A 32 2.78 -13.22 21.29
CA SER A 32 3.83 -14.10 21.79
C SER A 32 5.10 -14.08 20.94
N SER A 33 5.08 -13.47 19.76
CA SER A 33 6.22 -13.45 18.85
C SER A 33 7.29 -12.47 19.32
N LYS A 34 8.55 -12.90 19.32
CA LYS A 34 9.71 -12.05 19.66
C LYS A 34 10.55 -11.80 18.42
N VAL A 35 10.67 -10.55 18.02
CA VAL A 35 11.59 -10.14 16.96
C VAL A 35 12.90 -9.70 17.60
N ARG A 36 14.02 -10.26 17.11
CA ARG A 36 15.38 -9.88 17.53
C ARG A 36 16.18 -9.45 16.31
N GLY A 37 16.96 -8.40 16.44
CA GLY A 37 17.80 -7.86 15.36
C GLY A 37 17.69 -6.35 15.25
N HIS A 38 18.31 -5.80 14.22
CA HIS A 38 18.31 -4.38 13.93
C HIS A 38 17.91 -4.16 12.47
N ILE A 39 17.03 -3.19 12.23
CA ILE A 39 16.72 -2.68 10.90
C ILE A 39 17.35 -1.29 10.81
N THR A 40 18.16 -1.09 9.80
CA THR A 40 18.79 0.19 9.52
C THR A 40 18.30 0.72 8.15
N LEU A 41 18.18 2.03 8.04
CA LEU A 41 17.99 2.75 6.78
C LEU A 41 19.18 3.67 6.60
N ASP A 42 19.91 3.50 5.52
CA ASP A 42 21.18 4.23 5.24
C ASP A 42 22.20 4.15 6.39
N GLY A 43 22.28 2.97 7.04
CA GLY A 43 23.19 2.74 8.17
C GLY A 43 22.67 3.23 9.52
N GLU A 44 21.61 4.01 9.55
CA GLU A 44 20.99 4.49 10.79
C GLU A 44 19.88 3.57 11.27
N LYS A 45 19.75 3.45 12.61
CA LYS A 45 18.68 2.69 13.23
C LYS A 45 17.31 3.27 12.83
N ARG A 46 16.41 2.40 12.33
CA ARG A 46 15.06 2.80 11.96
C ARG A 46 14.35 3.43 13.16
N ARG A 47 13.90 4.67 13.02
CA ARG A 47 13.11 5.42 14.00
C ARG A 47 11.61 5.37 13.63
N SER A 48 10.74 5.75 14.57
CA SER A 48 9.28 5.75 14.36
C SER A 48 8.82 6.60 13.15
N TRP A 49 9.50 7.69 12.84
CA TRP A 49 9.21 8.54 11.67
C TRP A 49 9.50 7.85 10.33
N ALA A 50 10.37 6.84 10.32
CA ALA A 50 10.69 6.08 9.11
C ALA A 50 9.51 5.27 8.56
N SER A 51 8.43 5.11 9.34
CA SER A 51 7.17 4.51 8.86
C SER A 51 6.52 5.28 7.70
N ARG A 52 6.86 6.56 7.52
CA ARG A 52 6.39 7.36 6.37
C ARG A 52 7.22 7.13 5.11
N LEU A 53 8.45 6.62 5.25
CA LEU A 53 9.33 6.31 4.12
C LEU A 53 9.06 4.93 3.53
N VAL A 54 8.42 4.05 4.29
CA VAL A 54 8.19 2.66 3.89
C VAL A 54 6.69 2.43 3.76
N ALA A 55 6.24 2.10 2.56
CA ALA A 55 4.89 1.63 2.28
C ALA A 55 4.84 0.11 2.29
N TYR A 56 3.75 -0.47 2.80
CA TYR A 56 3.51 -1.90 2.81
C TYR A 56 2.17 -2.23 2.17
N VAL A 57 2.21 -2.93 1.07
CA VAL A 57 1.03 -3.43 0.36
C VAL A 57 0.81 -4.89 0.77
N PRO A 58 -0.25 -5.19 1.54
CA PRO A 58 -0.55 -6.55 2.00
C PRO A 58 -1.08 -7.42 0.84
N GLN A 59 -1.06 -8.74 1.05
CA GLN A 59 -1.58 -9.71 0.09
C GLN A 59 -3.08 -9.53 -0.20
N PHE A 60 -3.87 -9.16 0.82
CA PHE A 60 -5.32 -8.95 0.70
C PHE A 60 -5.68 -7.48 0.62
N ASP A 61 -6.74 -7.18 -0.14
CA ASP A 61 -7.24 -5.83 -0.31
C ASP A 61 -8.24 -5.47 0.82
N PHE A 62 -7.95 -4.41 1.56
CA PHE A 62 -8.84 -3.87 2.60
C PHE A 62 -9.42 -2.54 2.11
N LEU A 63 -10.43 -2.62 1.23
CA LEU A 63 -11.05 -1.46 0.59
C LEU A 63 -12.51 -1.31 1.03
N LEU A 64 -12.97 -0.07 1.13
CA LEU A 64 -14.37 0.24 1.38
C LEU A 64 -15.14 0.22 0.04
N PRO A 65 -16.09 -0.71 -0.15
CA PRO A 65 -16.73 -0.94 -1.45
C PRO A 65 -17.62 0.23 -1.91
N THR A 66 -18.08 1.06 -0.98
CA THR A 66 -18.96 2.20 -1.24
C THR A 66 -18.25 3.47 -1.68
N LEU A 67 -16.94 3.55 -1.46
CA LEU A 67 -16.13 4.68 -1.90
C LEU A 67 -15.77 4.57 -3.38
N THR A 68 -15.60 5.70 -4.02
CA THR A 68 -14.98 5.76 -5.35
C THR A 68 -13.47 5.54 -5.24
N VAL A 69 -12.85 5.21 -6.37
CA VAL A 69 -11.40 5.06 -6.47
C VAL A 69 -10.68 6.34 -6.04
N ALA A 70 -11.12 7.49 -6.54
CA ALA A 70 -10.53 8.78 -6.18
C ALA A 70 -10.72 9.14 -4.70
N GLU A 71 -11.89 8.87 -4.13
CA GLU A 71 -12.14 9.08 -2.68
C GLU A 71 -11.25 8.20 -1.83
N THR A 72 -11.06 6.94 -2.20
CA THR A 72 -10.20 6.01 -1.47
C THR A 72 -8.76 6.52 -1.40
N LEU A 73 -8.19 6.94 -2.52
CA LEU A 73 -6.85 7.52 -2.56
C LEU A 73 -6.78 8.85 -1.79
N ARG A 74 -7.80 9.69 -1.92
CA ARG A 74 -7.88 10.97 -1.22
C ARG A 74 -7.90 10.78 0.29
N TYR A 75 -8.71 9.86 0.83
CA TYR A 75 -8.74 9.59 2.26
C TYR A 75 -7.42 9.02 2.75
N SER A 76 -6.78 8.09 2.00
CA SER A 76 -5.45 7.61 2.34
C SER A 76 -4.43 8.76 2.43
N ALA A 77 -4.42 9.65 1.44
CA ALA A 77 -3.56 10.83 1.43
C ALA A 77 -3.81 11.76 2.62
N GLN A 78 -5.10 12.07 2.91
CA GLN A 78 -5.47 12.97 4.02
C GLN A 78 -5.06 12.45 5.38
N LEU A 79 -5.17 11.14 5.60
CA LEU A 79 -4.85 10.52 6.91
C LEU A 79 -3.33 10.35 7.12
N ARG A 80 -2.54 10.29 6.06
CA ARG A 80 -1.12 9.94 6.14
C ARG A 80 -0.17 11.11 5.85
N LEU A 81 -0.59 12.07 5.04
CA LEU A 81 0.18 13.30 4.81
C LEU A 81 0.08 14.24 6.01
N PRO A 82 1.05 15.17 6.19
CA PRO A 82 0.97 16.19 7.21
C PRO A 82 -0.33 16.99 7.10
N ALA A 83 -0.97 17.32 8.23
CA ALA A 83 -2.20 18.12 8.28
C ALA A 83 -2.04 19.52 7.64
N THR A 84 -0.81 19.98 7.50
CA THR A 84 -0.46 21.26 6.86
C THR A 84 -0.38 21.16 5.34
N THR A 85 -0.55 19.96 4.74
CA THR A 85 -0.49 19.78 3.29
C THR A 85 -1.64 20.54 2.62
N PRO A 86 -1.35 21.50 1.71
CA PRO A 86 -2.39 22.25 1.01
C PRO A 86 -3.29 21.32 0.19
N ALA A 87 -4.58 21.64 0.13
CA ALA A 87 -5.55 20.84 -0.64
C ALA A 87 -5.17 20.70 -2.12
N LYS A 88 -4.52 21.72 -2.69
CA LYS A 88 -4.00 21.68 -4.07
C LYS A 88 -2.97 20.58 -4.24
N ASP A 89 -2.01 20.46 -3.33
CA ASP A 89 -0.92 19.49 -3.42
C ASP A 89 -1.44 18.08 -3.19
N LEU A 90 -2.38 17.92 -2.23
CA LEU A 90 -3.07 16.66 -2.00
C LEU A 90 -3.81 16.20 -3.27
N ASN A 91 -4.58 17.08 -3.90
CA ASN A 91 -5.30 16.75 -5.13
C ASN A 91 -4.35 16.42 -6.30
N ALA A 92 -3.23 17.13 -6.41
CA ALA A 92 -2.21 16.86 -7.42
C ALA A 92 -1.59 15.46 -7.23
N ARG A 93 -1.29 15.06 -6.00
CA ARG A 93 -0.76 13.72 -5.70
C ARG A 93 -1.76 12.62 -6.03
N VAL A 94 -3.04 12.81 -5.67
CA VAL A 94 -4.11 11.85 -6.03
C VAL A 94 -4.23 11.71 -7.54
N ALA A 95 -4.21 12.82 -8.29
CA ALA A 95 -4.30 12.80 -9.74
C ALA A 95 -3.10 12.09 -10.38
N SER A 96 -1.87 12.39 -9.94
CA SER A 96 -0.64 11.72 -10.39
C SER A 96 -0.70 10.21 -10.14
N THR A 97 -1.09 9.80 -8.92
CA THR A 97 -1.19 8.38 -8.57
C THR A 97 -2.24 7.65 -9.43
N LEU A 98 -3.39 8.29 -9.71
CA LEU A 98 -4.41 7.73 -10.62
C LEU A 98 -3.86 7.53 -12.03
N GLU A 99 -3.11 8.49 -12.54
CA GLU A 99 -2.49 8.43 -13.87
C GLU A 99 -1.41 7.34 -13.94
N GLU A 100 -0.47 7.33 -12.99
CA GLU A 100 0.62 6.36 -12.92
C GLU A 100 0.13 4.91 -12.87
N LEU A 101 -1.00 4.67 -12.19
CA LEU A 101 -1.61 3.34 -12.05
C LEU A 101 -2.64 3.03 -13.14
N GLY A 102 -2.86 3.92 -14.11
CA GLY A 102 -3.84 3.74 -15.17
C GLY A 102 -5.28 3.62 -14.64
N LEU A 103 -5.62 4.37 -13.57
CA LEU A 103 -6.92 4.35 -12.91
C LEU A 103 -7.79 5.59 -13.22
N SER A 104 -7.29 6.53 -14.01
CA SER A 104 -7.99 7.79 -14.30
C SER A 104 -9.38 7.56 -14.90
N HIS A 105 -9.55 6.54 -15.74
CA HIS A 105 -10.81 6.22 -16.41
C HIS A 105 -11.88 5.67 -15.45
N VAL A 106 -11.51 5.16 -14.29
CA VAL A 106 -12.40 4.62 -13.24
C VAL A 106 -12.39 5.44 -11.96
N ALA A 107 -11.79 6.64 -11.98
CA ALA A 107 -11.61 7.47 -10.79
C ALA A 107 -12.92 7.77 -10.03
N SER A 108 -14.03 7.96 -10.75
CA SER A 108 -15.37 8.20 -10.20
C SER A 108 -16.20 6.92 -9.97
N SER A 109 -15.68 5.76 -10.35
CA SER A 109 -16.36 4.47 -10.14
C SER A 109 -16.16 4.00 -8.70
N GLN A 110 -17.19 3.36 -8.13
CA GLN A 110 -17.07 2.71 -6.83
C GLN A 110 -16.10 1.54 -6.89
N VAL A 111 -15.35 1.33 -5.80
CA VAL A 111 -14.43 0.20 -5.66
C VAL A 111 -15.19 -1.13 -5.74
N GLY A 112 -16.35 -1.23 -5.08
CA GLY A 112 -17.22 -2.39 -5.14
C GLY A 112 -16.58 -3.68 -4.62
N GLY A 113 -17.14 -4.82 -5.02
CA GLY A 113 -16.55 -6.14 -4.75
C GLY A 113 -17.10 -6.86 -3.54
N SER A 114 -18.11 -6.31 -2.83
CA SER A 114 -18.86 -7.02 -1.81
C SER A 114 -20.35 -6.72 -1.92
N SER A 115 -21.20 -7.73 -1.60
CA SER A 115 -22.63 -7.55 -1.34
C SER A 115 -23.43 -6.79 -2.41
N GLY A 116 -23.24 -7.10 -3.71
CA GLY A 116 -24.08 -6.56 -4.77
C GLY A 116 -23.70 -5.20 -5.31
N VAL A 117 -22.65 -4.56 -4.81
CA VAL A 117 -22.10 -3.32 -5.38
C VAL A 117 -21.20 -3.68 -6.55
N ARG A 118 -21.68 -3.38 -7.78
CA ARG A 118 -20.84 -3.49 -8.98
C ARG A 118 -19.74 -2.43 -8.89
N GLY A 119 -18.48 -2.86 -8.96
CA GLY A 119 -17.32 -1.97 -8.86
C GLY A 119 -16.32 -2.20 -9.96
N VAL A 120 -15.11 -1.75 -9.72
CA VAL A 120 -13.96 -1.93 -10.60
C VAL A 120 -13.52 -3.40 -10.67
N SER A 121 -12.78 -3.76 -11.71
CA SER A 121 -12.21 -5.11 -11.88
C SER A 121 -11.26 -5.50 -10.75
N GLY A 122 -10.95 -6.79 -10.60
CA GLY A 122 -9.99 -7.28 -9.60
C GLY A 122 -8.62 -6.62 -9.74
N GLY A 123 -8.12 -6.50 -10.98
CA GLY A 123 -6.85 -5.84 -11.27
C GLY A 123 -6.85 -4.34 -10.95
N GLU A 124 -7.95 -3.64 -11.25
CA GLU A 124 -8.09 -2.23 -10.86
C GLU A 124 -8.15 -2.08 -9.33
N ARG A 125 -8.89 -2.95 -8.64
CA ARG A 125 -8.97 -2.96 -7.18
C ARG A 125 -7.59 -3.15 -6.55
N ARG A 126 -6.81 -4.10 -7.08
CA ARG A 126 -5.43 -4.31 -6.62
C ARG A 126 -4.56 -3.07 -6.83
N ARG A 127 -4.69 -2.39 -7.98
CA ARG A 127 -3.99 -1.12 -8.21
C ARG A 127 -4.46 -0.01 -7.28
N VAL A 128 -5.74 0.03 -6.89
CA VAL A 128 -6.22 0.97 -5.86
C VAL A 128 -5.54 0.73 -4.53
N THR A 129 -5.42 -0.54 -4.08
CA THR A 129 -4.69 -0.90 -2.86
C THR A 129 -3.23 -0.45 -2.91
N ILE A 130 -2.56 -0.66 -4.04
CA ILE A 130 -1.19 -0.16 -4.25
C ILE A 130 -1.16 1.37 -4.21
N GLY A 131 -2.12 2.03 -4.87
CA GLY A 131 -2.23 3.49 -4.91
C GLY A 131 -2.41 4.14 -3.55
N MET A 132 -3.15 3.51 -2.63
CA MET A 132 -3.28 3.98 -1.25
C MET A 132 -1.92 4.08 -0.53
N GLU A 133 -1.00 3.22 -0.90
CA GLU A 133 0.34 3.21 -0.33
C GLU A 133 1.28 4.18 -1.07
N LEU A 134 1.14 4.31 -2.40
CA LEU A 134 2.00 5.18 -3.21
C LEU A 134 1.65 6.67 -3.10
N VAL A 135 0.41 7.02 -2.76
CA VAL A 135 -0.06 8.42 -2.73
C VAL A 135 0.74 9.33 -1.79
N ILE A 136 1.46 8.76 -0.82
CA ILE A 136 2.33 9.51 0.10
C ILE A 136 3.77 9.66 -0.40
N ASP A 137 4.08 9.15 -1.59
CA ASP A 137 5.40 9.18 -2.21
C ASP A 137 6.49 8.52 -1.31
N PRO A 138 6.34 7.22 -1.00
CA PRO A 138 7.27 6.52 -0.14
C PRO A 138 8.61 6.27 -0.84
N SER A 139 9.71 6.28 -0.10
CA SER A 139 11.05 5.95 -0.62
C SER A 139 11.26 4.45 -0.83
N ILE A 140 10.53 3.63 -0.07
CA ILE A 140 10.61 2.15 -0.12
C ILE A 140 9.20 1.60 -0.19
N VAL A 141 8.95 0.70 -1.13
CA VAL A 141 7.67 -0.01 -1.28
C VAL A 141 7.91 -1.49 -1.07
N VAL A 142 7.19 -2.07 -0.12
CA VAL A 142 7.19 -3.50 0.17
C VAL A 142 5.88 -4.09 -0.30
N LEU A 143 5.92 -5.04 -1.23
CA LEU A 143 4.75 -5.68 -1.82
C LEU A 143 4.72 -7.15 -1.42
N ASP A 144 3.63 -7.59 -0.82
CA ASP A 144 3.43 -9.00 -0.46
C ASP A 144 2.46 -9.64 -1.46
N GLU A 145 2.97 -10.54 -2.27
CA GLU A 145 2.25 -11.23 -3.36
C GLU A 145 1.34 -10.30 -4.19
N PRO A 146 1.88 -9.25 -4.83
CA PRO A 146 1.08 -8.19 -5.45
C PRO A 146 0.20 -8.66 -6.62
N THR A 147 0.49 -9.82 -7.20
CA THR A 147 -0.24 -10.42 -8.33
C THR A 147 -1.15 -11.57 -7.91
N SER A 148 -1.21 -11.92 -6.63
CA SER A 148 -2.07 -12.99 -6.13
C SER A 148 -3.55 -12.66 -6.39
N GLY A 149 -4.31 -13.63 -6.95
CA GLY A 149 -5.73 -13.47 -7.25
C GLY A 149 -6.04 -12.61 -8.48
N LEU A 150 -5.03 -12.23 -9.27
CA LEU A 150 -5.25 -11.65 -10.59
C LEU A 150 -5.34 -12.78 -11.61
N ASP A 151 -6.41 -12.74 -12.44
CA ASP A 151 -6.57 -13.66 -13.55
C ASP A 151 -5.40 -13.47 -14.54
N SER A 152 -4.82 -14.57 -14.96
CA SER A 152 -3.74 -14.63 -15.96
C SER A 152 -4.29 -14.49 -17.38
#